data_1d8ed08c7a7c2bac541292ddab720f7b
#
_entry.id   1d8ed08c7a7c2bac541292ddab720f7b
#
_cell.length_a   1.000
_cell.length_b   1.000
_cell.length_c   1.000
_cell.angle_alpha   90.00
_cell.angle_beta   90.00
_cell.angle_gamma   90.00
#
_symmetry.space_group_name_H-M   'P 1'
#
loop_
_entity.id
_entity.type
_entity.pdbx_description
1 polymer ?
#
loop_
_entity_poly.entity_id
_entity_poly.type
_entity_poly.pdbx_seq_one_letter_code
_entity_poly.pdbx_strand_id
1 'polypeptide(L)'
;MATVKIRYIGHASFCFESELGTTIYYNPWLDESPVASMKRDEVEEADIVISSHGHNDHVRDAFEICHRTEAVFVGNYEMCLVAQATRTRIE
;
A
#
# COMPACT_ATOMS: atom_id res chain seq x y z
N MET A 1 -17.60 -5.94 19.26
CA MET A 1 -17.47 -4.85 18.30
C MET A 1 -16.14 -4.98 17.57
N ALA A 2 -16.16 -4.91 16.23
CA ALA A 2 -14.93 -4.99 15.45
C ALA A 2 -14.09 -3.73 15.62
N THR A 3 -12.79 -3.88 15.66
CA THR A 3 -11.85 -2.76 15.77
C THR A 3 -10.86 -2.78 14.63
N VAL A 4 -10.35 -1.60 14.30
CA VAL A 4 -9.30 -1.42 13.29
C VAL A 4 -8.23 -0.54 13.91
N LYS A 5 -6.99 -1.00 13.82
CA LYS A 5 -5.84 -0.19 14.20
C LYS A 5 -5.45 0.66 13.00
N ILE A 6 -5.33 1.96 13.19
CA ILE A 6 -4.93 2.89 12.14
C ILE A 6 -3.57 3.47 12.52
N ARG A 7 -2.59 3.25 11.66
CA ARG A 7 -1.25 3.80 11.83
C ARG A 7 -1.00 4.84 10.75
N TYR A 8 -0.77 6.07 11.17
CA TYR A 8 -0.37 7.13 10.24
C TYR A 8 1.13 7.05 10.01
N ILE A 9 1.53 6.86 8.77
CA ILE A 9 2.94 6.68 8.43
C ILE A 9 3.59 8.01 8.06
N GLY A 10 2.87 8.86 7.36
CA GLY A 10 3.37 10.16 6.94
C GLY A 10 2.74 10.58 5.63
N HIS A 11 2.57 11.88 5.41
CA HIS A 11 1.95 12.45 4.23
C HIS A 11 0.54 11.85 4.05
N ALA A 12 0.28 11.11 2.98
CA ALA A 12 -1.01 10.45 2.76
C ALA A 12 -0.93 8.94 2.97
N SER A 13 0.15 8.45 3.61
CA SER A 13 0.39 7.03 3.80
C SER A 13 -0.15 6.54 5.13
N PHE A 14 -0.95 5.48 5.08
CA PHE A 14 -1.56 4.86 6.25
C PHE A 14 -1.43 3.35 6.19
N CYS A 15 -1.45 2.71 7.36
CA CYS A 15 -1.60 1.27 7.47
C CYS A 15 -2.81 0.99 8.35
N PHE A 16 -3.68 0.10 7.88
CA PHE A 16 -4.87 -0.33 8.63
C PHE A 16 -4.74 -1.80 8.95
N GLU A 17 -4.94 -2.16 10.20
CA GLU A 17 -4.93 -3.56 10.62
C GLU A 17 -6.24 -3.90 11.29
N SER A 18 -6.99 -4.84 10.71
CA SER A 18 -8.24 -5.29 11.31
C SER A 18 -7.98 -6.32 12.39
N GLU A 19 -8.91 -6.48 13.32
CA GLU A 19 -8.79 -7.50 14.36
C GLU A 19 -8.85 -8.91 13.79
N LEU A 20 -9.29 -9.06 12.53
CA LEU A 20 -9.32 -10.34 11.84
C LEU A 20 -8.00 -10.67 11.14
N GLY A 21 -7.01 -9.80 11.27
CA GLY A 21 -5.68 -10.04 10.72
C GLY A 21 -5.45 -9.51 9.31
N THR A 22 -6.37 -8.72 8.76
CA THR A 22 -6.18 -8.12 7.43
C THR A 22 -5.37 -6.84 7.55
N THR A 23 -4.29 -6.75 6.78
CA THR A 23 -3.40 -5.58 6.76
C THR A 23 -3.53 -4.87 5.42
N ILE A 24 -3.82 -3.56 5.46
CA ILE A 24 -4.02 -2.73 4.28
C ILE A 24 -3.06 -1.55 4.34
N TYR A 25 -2.29 -1.35 3.27
CA TYR A 25 -1.47 -0.14 3.10
C TYR A 25 -2.16 0.77 2.11
N TYR A 26 -2.29 2.03 2.49
CA TYR A 26 -2.95 3.06 1.68
C TYR A 26 -1.94 4.11 1.28
N ASN A 27 -1.81 4.38 -0.01
CA ASN A 27 -0.90 5.37 -0.58
C ASN A 27 0.54 5.22 -0.04
N PRO A 28 1.17 4.04 -0.15
CA PRO A 28 2.49 3.84 0.44
C PRO A 28 3.57 4.63 -0.30
N TRP A 29 4.13 5.60 0.39
CA TRP A 29 5.28 6.39 -0.03
C TRP A 29 6.24 6.39 1.15
N LEU A 30 7.20 5.50 1.15
CA LEU A 30 7.98 5.16 2.32
C LEU A 30 9.45 5.58 2.18
N ASP A 31 10.21 4.89 1.34
CA ASP A 31 11.66 5.10 1.27
C ASP A 31 12.06 6.52 0.88
N GLU A 32 11.36 7.13 -0.06
CA GLU A 32 11.69 8.47 -0.54
C GLU A 32 10.92 9.58 0.18
N SER A 33 10.04 9.20 1.10
CA SER A 33 9.28 10.17 1.87
C SER A 33 10.13 10.79 2.97
N PRO A 34 10.20 12.12 3.06
CA PRO A 34 10.98 12.78 4.13
C PRO A 34 10.32 12.69 5.49
N VAL A 35 9.06 12.24 5.56
CA VAL A 35 8.28 12.23 6.80
C VAL A 35 7.80 10.84 7.21
N ALA A 36 8.05 9.80 6.40
CA ALA A 36 7.56 8.47 6.71
C ALA A 36 8.22 7.89 7.96
N SER A 37 7.40 7.31 8.83
CA SER A 37 7.86 6.70 10.07
C SER A 37 8.40 5.29 9.88
N MET A 38 8.31 4.74 8.67
CA MET A 38 8.84 3.41 8.35
C MET A 38 9.37 3.37 6.93
N LYS A 39 10.19 2.37 6.65
CA LYS A 39 10.75 2.13 5.32
C LYS A 39 10.05 0.95 4.65
N ARG A 40 10.18 0.85 3.33
CA ARG A 40 9.57 -0.23 2.55
C ARG A 40 9.99 -1.61 3.05
N ASP A 41 11.25 -1.76 3.44
CA ASP A 41 11.77 -3.03 3.96
C ASP A 41 11.10 -3.48 5.25
N GLU A 42 10.51 -2.56 5.98
CA GLU A 42 9.84 -2.88 7.23
C GLU A 42 8.43 -3.44 7.03
N VAL A 43 7.91 -3.39 5.80
CA VAL A 43 6.62 -4.00 5.47
C VAL A 43 6.83 -5.51 5.35
N GLU A 44 6.38 -6.27 6.34
CA GLU A 44 6.53 -7.72 6.35
C GLU A 44 5.37 -8.42 5.68
N GLU A 45 4.16 -7.96 5.93
CA GLU A 45 2.94 -8.54 5.39
C GLU A 45 1.99 -7.45 4.91
N ALA A 46 1.27 -7.73 3.85
CA ALA A 46 0.17 -6.91 3.38
C ALA A 46 -0.80 -7.79 2.62
N ASP A 47 -2.07 -7.54 2.81
CA ASP A 47 -3.13 -8.27 2.09
C ASP A 47 -3.67 -7.43 0.94
N ILE A 48 -3.76 -6.12 1.15
CA ILE A 48 -4.31 -5.19 0.17
C ILE A 48 -3.44 -3.93 0.19
N VAL A 49 -3.14 -3.42 -0.99
CA VAL A 49 -2.48 -2.12 -1.14
C VAL A 49 -3.36 -1.24 -2.01
N ILE A 50 -3.71 -0.07 -1.51
CA ILE A 50 -4.60 0.87 -2.18
C ILE A 50 -3.85 2.14 -2.53
N SER A 51 -3.96 2.61 -3.77
CA SER A 51 -3.47 3.93 -4.15
C SER A 51 -4.62 4.76 -4.68
N SER A 52 -4.78 5.97 -4.15
CA SER A 52 -5.88 6.85 -4.54
C SER A 52 -5.71 7.38 -5.97
N HIS A 53 -4.46 7.59 -6.40
CA HIS A 53 -4.13 8.04 -7.75
C HIS A 53 -2.66 7.78 -8.04
N GLY A 54 -2.23 8.08 -9.27
CA GLY A 54 -0.92 7.69 -9.76
C GLY A 54 0.25 8.64 -9.48
N HIS A 55 0.09 9.62 -8.60
CA HIS A 55 1.19 10.49 -8.23
C HIS A 55 2.21 9.73 -7.39
N ASN A 56 3.49 10.07 -7.55
CA ASN A 56 4.61 9.37 -6.93
C ASN A 56 4.46 9.27 -5.40
N ASP A 57 4.00 10.34 -4.77
CA ASP A 57 3.83 10.42 -3.32
C ASP A 57 2.63 9.61 -2.81
N HIS A 58 1.93 8.91 -3.69
CA HIS A 58 0.79 8.06 -3.34
C HIS A 58 0.94 6.63 -3.84
N VAL A 59 1.85 6.37 -4.79
CA VAL A 59 1.93 5.06 -5.43
C VAL A 59 3.35 4.48 -5.44
N ARG A 60 4.33 5.27 -5.02
CA ARG A 60 5.75 4.96 -5.22
C ARG A 60 6.15 3.53 -4.83
N ASP A 61 5.73 3.08 -3.67
CA ASP A 61 6.13 1.77 -3.16
C ASP A 61 5.08 0.68 -3.31
N ALA A 62 3.91 1.04 -3.88
CA ALA A 62 2.76 0.13 -3.92
C ALA A 62 3.05 -1.18 -4.66
N PHE A 63 3.59 -1.10 -5.86
CA PHE A 63 3.78 -2.30 -6.68
C PHE A 63 4.87 -3.21 -6.12
N GLU A 64 5.93 -2.65 -5.58
CA GLU A 64 6.99 -3.43 -4.97
C GLU A 64 6.50 -4.16 -3.72
N ILE A 65 5.69 -3.48 -2.90
CA ILE A 65 5.07 -4.11 -1.75
C ILE A 65 4.17 -5.27 -2.19
N CYS A 66 3.34 -5.04 -3.22
CA CYS A 66 2.47 -6.09 -3.74
C CYS A 66 3.26 -7.29 -4.26
N HIS A 67 4.36 -7.06 -4.98
CA HIS A 67 5.18 -8.16 -5.49
C HIS A 67 5.78 -8.99 -4.36
N ARG A 68 6.27 -8.33 -3.34
CA ARG A 68 6.95 -9.00 -2.23
C ARG A 68 6.00 -9.71 -1.28
N THR A 69 4.80 -9.16 -1.07
CA THR A 69 3.82 -9.71 -0.11
C THR A 69 2.70 -10.48 -0.78
N GLU A 70 2.61 -10.45 -2.10
CA GLU A 70 1.50 -11.00 -2.89
C GLU A 70 0.16 -10.34 -2.57
N ALA A 71 0.19 -9.11 -2.11
CA ALA A 71 -1.02 -8.33 -1.83
C ALA A 71 -1.77 -7.99 -3.12
N VAL A 72 -3.07 -7.82 -2.99
CA VAL A 72 -3.92 -7.36 -4.08
C VAL A 72 -3.82 -5.83 -4.17
N PHE A 73 -3.57 -5.33 -5.37
CA PHE A 73 -3.54 -3.89 -5.61
C PHE A 73 -4.94 -3.38 -5.95
N VAL A 74 -5.34 -2.29 -5.32
CA VAL A 74 -6.61 -1.61 -5.58
C VAL A 74 -6.29 -0.16 -5.96
N GLY A 75 -6.75 0.28 -7.12
CA GLY A 75 -6.48 1.63 -7.59
C GLY A 75 -7.43 2.01 -8.72
N ASN A 76 -7.21 3.19 -9.30
CA ASN A 76 -8.01 3.63 -10.43
C ASN A 76 -7.65 2.82 -11.69
N TYR A 77 -8.42 3.03 -12.77
CA TYR A 77 -8.25 2.26 -14.00
C TYR A 77 -6.82 2.36 -14.56
N GLU A 78 -6.26 3.56 -14.61
CA GLU A 78 -4.92 3.76 -15.15
C GLU A 78 -3.86 3.04 -14.34
N MET A 79 -3.97 3.08 -13.02
CA MET A 79 -3.04 2.39 -12.14
C MET A 79 -3.18 0.88 -12.25
N CYS A 80 -4.37 0.38 -12.50
CA CYS A 80 -4.57 -1.04 -12.73
C CYS A 80 -3.91 -1.50 -14.04
N LEU A 81 -3.88 -0.65 -15.06
CA LEU A 81 -3.15 -0.97 -16.30
C LEU A 81 -1.64 -1.08 -16.03
N VAL A 82 -1.10 -0.17 -15.23
CA VAL A 82 0.31 -0.23 -14.82
C VAL A 82 0.56 -1.49 -13.99
N ALA A 83 -0.35 -1.80 -13.08
CA ALA A 83 -0.25 -3.01 -12.26
C ALA A 83 -0.20 -4.27 -13.12
N GLN A 84 -1.05 -4.37 -14.14
CA GLN A 84 -1.04 -5.49 -15.06
C GLN A 84 0.28 -5.59 -15.82
N ALA A 85 0.82 -4.45 -16.27
CA ALA A 85 2.09 -4.42 -16.98
C ALA A 85 3.25 -4.90 -16.11
N THR A 86 3.18 -4.70 -14.80
CA THR A 86 4.19 -5.15 -13.84
C THR A 86 3.84 -6.50 -13.22
N ARG A 87 2.78 -7.15 -13.69
CA ARG A 87 2.29 -8.43 -13.17
C ARG A 87 1.90 -8.37 -11.69
N THR A 88 1.40 -7.24 -11.26
CA THR A 88 0.88 -7.07 -9.91
C THR A 88 -0.55 -7.63 -9.85
N ARG A 89 -0.84 -8.33 -8.77
CA ARG A 89 -2.16 -8.93 -8.58
C ARG A 89 -3.22 -7.85 -8.36
N ILE A 90 -4.29 -7.89 -9.16
CA ILE A 90 -5.45 -7.00 -9.03
C ILE A 90 -6.72 -7.82 -9.03
N GLU A 91 -7.78 -7.23 -8.50
CA GLU A 91 -9.09 -7.86 -8.53
C GLU A 91 -10.21 -6.90 -8.89
#